data_e6ee3d428c32905146d884c3cbaa1bd3
#
_entry.id   e6ee3d428c32905146d884c3cbaa1bd3
#
_cell.length_a   1.000
_cell.length_b   1.000
_cell.length_c   1.000
_cell.angle_alpha   90.00
_cell.angle_beta   90.00
_cell.angle_gamma   90.00
#
_symmetry.space_group_name_H-M   'P 1'
#
loop_
_entity.id
_entity.type
_entity.pdbx_description
1 polymer ?
#
loop_
_entity_poly.entity_id
_entity_poly.type
_entity_poly.pdbx_seq_one_letter_code
_entity_poly.pdbx_strand_id
1 'polypeptide(L)'
;MRITPYFELNGNCYEFKRTRWLIAEYRRLNEENPLSDEDKANAITASNLVADVKKFAEKAEEMWEKLCENPTPENRATYSMFKEMSDEAITKYNNFVSTNNTLQTATKHSIDILEKVAILALQEQHFNGNYALAKQTWEMHVDEVDDNDKVAEWLQAMAECLFGEDDNEEDTGFLAQKRKADMERENNRKNALRKKR
;
A
#
# COMPACT_ATOMS: atom_id res chain seq x y z
N MET A 1 15.67 -8.71 7.43
CA MET A 1 16.28 -9.22 6.18
C MET A 1 15.19 -9.15 5.13
N ARG A 2 15.32 -8.26 4.13
CA ARG A 2 14.32 -8.16 3.06
C ARG A 2 14.45 -9.36 2.14
N ILE A 3 13.34 -10.01 1.84
CA ILE A 3 13.29 -11.10 0.87
C ILE A 3 13.30 -10.43 -0.51
N THR A 4 14.26 -10.76 -1.35
CA THR A 4 14.31 -10.30 -2.75
C THR A 4 13.10 -10.89 -3.48
N PRO A 5 12.21 -10.09 -4.09
CA PRO A 5 11.09 -10.62 -4.85
C PRO A 5 11.62 -11.36 -6.08
N TYR A 6 11.00 -12.48 -6.39
CA TYR A 6 11.36 -13.30 -7.55
C TYR A 6 10.13 -14.04 -8.08
N PHE A 7 10.21 -14.51 -9.31
CA PHE A 7 9.32 -15.52 -9.84
C PHE A 7 10.12 -16.58 -10.64
N GLU A 8 9.52 -17.74 -10.80
CA GLU A 8 10.07 -18.83 -11.61
C GLU A 8 9.24 -19.02 -12.87
N LEU A 9 9.90 -19.16 -14.02
CA LEU A 9 9.26 -19.44 -15.30
C LEU A 9 10.16 -20.37 -16.13
N ASN A 10 9.62 -21.50 -16.58
CA ASN A 10 10.34 -22.48 -17.39
C ASN A 10 11.69 -22.93 -16.76
N GLY A 11 11.75 -23.08 -15.44
CA GLY A 11 12.93 -23.49 -14.69
C GLY A 11 14.00 -22.40 -14.52
N ASN A 12 13.73 -21.17 -14.93
CA ASN A 12 14.57 -20.00 -14.67
C ASN A 12 13.99 -19.19 -13.52
N CYS A 13 14.86 -18.72 -12.63
CA CYS A 13 14.48 -17.82 -11.52
C CYS A 13 14.84 -16.38 -11.90
N TYR A 14 13.87 -15.48 -11.81
CA TYR A 14 14.01 -14.06 -12.11
C TYR A 14 13.89 -13.26 -10.82
N GLU A 15 15.04 -12.81 -10.30
CA GLU A 15 15.10 -11.99 -9.08
C GLU A 15 15.03 -10.50 -9.43
N PHE A 16 14.38 -9.70 -8.58
CA PHE A 16 14.23 -8.24 -8.73
C PHE A 16 15.06 -7.52 -7.68
N LYS A 17 16.20 -7.00 -8.07
CA LYS A 17 17.10 -6.27 -7.18
C LYS A 17 16.79 -4.77 -7.23
N ARG A 18 16.75 -4.15 -6.05
CA ARG A 18 16.61 -2.70 -5.93
C ARG A 18 17.84 -2.01 -6.50
N THR A 19 17.64 -1.20 -7.55
CA THR A 19 18.68 -0.36 -8.14
C THR A 19 18.25 1.10 -8.10
N ARG A 20 19.24 2.03 -8.05
CA ARG A 20 18.94 3.48 -8.11
C ARG A 20 18.25 3.86 -9.41
N TRP A 21 18.61 3.20 -10.49
CA TRP A 21 17.99 3.42 -11.79
C TRP A 21 16.50 3.00 -11.76
N LEU A 22 16.17 1.84 -11.22
CA LEU A 22 14.80 1.35 -11.13
C LEU A 22 13.92 2.27 -10.27
N ILE A 23 14.47 2.82 -9.19
CA ILE A 23 13.78 3.82 -8.37
C ILE A 23 13.53 5.11 -9.17
N ALA A 24 14.50 5.56 -9.96
CA ALA A 24 14.34 6.73 -10.81
C ALA A 24 13.28 6.51 -11.90
N GLU A 25 13.25 5.34 -12.54
CA GLU A 25 12.24 4.98 -13.54
C GLU A 25 10.83 4.89 -12.94
N TYR A 26 10.67 4.31 -11.76
CA TYR A 26 9.39 4.31 -11.04
C TYR A 26 8.87 5.74 -10.79
N ARG A 27 9.76 6.63 -10.34
CA ARG A 27 9.41 8.05 -10.14
C ARG A 27 9.02 8.71 -11.45
N ARG A 28 9.81 8.53 -12.51
CA ARG A 28 9.53 9.06 -13.84
C ARG A 28 8.18 8.60 -14.37
N LEU A 29 7.87 7.30 -14.26
CA LEU A 29 6.58 6.74 -14.70
C LEU A 29 5.39 7.33 -13.94
N ASN A 30 5.53 7.57 -12.63
CA ASN A 30 4.50 8.24 -11.84
C ASN A 30 4.33 9.72 -12.20
N GLU A 31 5.41 10.42 -12.55
CA GLU A 31 5.38 11.83 -12.97
C GLU A 31 4.80 12.00 -14.38
N GLU A 32 5.10 11.08 -15.29
CA GLU A 32 4.57 11.09 -16.67
C GLU A 32 3.08 10.68 -16.75
N ASN A 33 2.61 9.90 -15.78
CA ASN A 33 1.23 9.45 -15.70
C ASN A 33 0.64 9.80 -14.32
N PRO A 34 0.44 11.09 -14.01
CA PRO A 34 -0.09 11.47 -12.72
C PRO A 34 -1.55 11.04 -12.58
N LEU A 35 -1.90 10.50 -11.41
CA LEU A 35 -3.30 10.36 -11.04
C LEU A 35 -3.98 11.75 -11.05
N SER A 36 -5.26 11.79 -11.43
CA SER A 36 -6.05 13.01 -11.30
C SER A 36 -6.11 13.46 -9.83
N ASP A 37 -6.35 14.74 -9.58
CA ASP A 37 -6.45 15.24 -8.20
C ASP A 37 -7.66 14.64 -7.48
N GLU A 38 -8.72 14.30 -8.21
CA GLU A 38 -9.88 13.58 -7.69
C GLU A 38 -9.52 12.13 -7.29
N ASP A 39 -8.79 11.40 -8.14
CA ASP A 39 -8.35 10.04 -7.83
C ASP A 39 -7.39 10.02 -6.62
N LYS A 40 -6.50 11.01 -6.51
CA LYS A 40 -5.62 11.16 -5.33
C LYS A 40 -6.43 11.41 -4.06
N ALA A 41 -7.43 12.29 -4.10
CA ALA A 41 -8.29 12.59 -2.97
C ALA A 41 -9.09 11.35 -2.53
N ASN A 42 -9.62 10.59 -3.49
CA ASN A 42 -10.35 9.36 -3.24
C ASN A 42 -9.44 8.25 -2.68
N ALA A 43 -8.21 8.10 -3.19
CA ALA A 43 -7.23 7.16 -2.65
C ALA A 43 -6.86 7.49 -1.19
N ILE A 44 -6.70 8.79 -0.86
CA ILE A 44 -6.46 9.23 0.52
C ILE A 44 -7.68 8.91 1.41
N THR A 45 -8.88 9.16 0.92
CA THR A 45 -10.12 8.87 1.65
C THR A 45 -10.26 7.38 1.92
N ALA A 46 -10.02 6.54 0.91
CA ALA A 46 -10.03 5.09 1.07
C ALA A 46 -9.00 4.60 2.10
N SER A 47 -7.77 5.11 2.01
CA SER A 47 -6.70 4.77 2.96
C SER A 47 -7.07 5.13 4.41
N ASN A 48 -7.75 6.27 4.62
CA ASN A 48 -8.22 6.67 5.94
C ASN A 48 -9.34 5.74 6.45
N LEU A 49 -10.28 5.36 5.58
CA LEU A 49 -11.35 4.42 5.93
C LEU A 49 -10.81 3.03 6.27
N VAL A 50 -9.83 2.51 5.53
CA VAL A 50 -9.14 1.26 5.85
C VAL A 50 -8.43 1.34 7.19
N ALA A 51 -7.76 2.46 7.50
CA ALA A 51 -7.11 2.67 8.78
C ALA A 51 -8.12 2.68 9.95
N ASP A 52 -9.30 3.27 9.74
CA ASP A 52 -10.37 3.26 10.73
C ASP A 52 -10.93 1.84 10.94
N VAL A 53 -11.19 1.08 9.86
CA VAL A 53 -11.62 -0.32 9.93
C VAL A 53 -10.61 -1.15 10.75
N LYS A 54 -9.33 -1.07 10.40
CA LYS A 54 -8.26 -1.79 11.12
C LYS A 54 -8.22 -1.41 12.60
N LYS A 55 -8.23 -0.10 12.92
CA LYS A 55 -8.20 0.42 14.28
C LYS A 55 -9.34 -0.09 15.15
N PHE A 56 -10.57 -0.08 14.61
CA PHE A 56 -11.73 -0.50 15.40
C PHE A 56 -11.86 -2.01 15.48
N ALA A 57 -11.42 -2.77 14.45
CA ALA A 57 -11.34 -4.21 14.50
C ALA A 57 -10.34 -4.69 15.56
N GLU A 58 -9.11 -4.12 15.60
CA GLU A 58 -8.11 -4.42 16.61
C GLU A 58 -8.62 -4.10 18.04
N LYS A 59 -9.35 -2.99 18.19
CA LYS A 59 -9.94 -2.63 19.49
C LYS A 59 -11.08 -3.55 19.90
N ALA A 60 -11.92 -3.99 18.97
CA ALA A 60 -12.97 -4.95 19.24
C ALA A 60 -12.38 -6.30 19.68
N GLU A 61 -11.29 -6.76 19.02
CA GLU A 61 -10.58 -7.99 19.38
C GLU A 61 -9.97 -7.89 20.79
N GLU A 62 -9.26 -6.80 21.11
CA GLU A 62 -8.72 -6.54 22.44
C GLU A 62 -9.81 -6.58 23.53
N MET A 63 -10.97 -5.98 23.24
CA MET A 63 -12.07 -5.96 24.21
C MET A 63 -12.79 -7.30 24.30
N TRP A 64 -12.81 -8.09 23.23
CA TRP A 64 -13.30 -9.46 23.25
C TRP A 64 -12.43 -10.35 24.15
N GLU A 65 -11.11 -10.27 24.05
CA GLU A 65 -10.18 -11.01 24.94
C GLU A 65 -10.42 -10.64 26.40
N LYS A 66 -10.54 -9.33 26.73
CA LYS A 66 -10.84 -8.87 28.08
C LYS A 66 -12.20 -9.37 28.59
N LEU A 67 -13.21 -9.43 27.70
CA LEU A 67 -14.53 -9.97 28.06
C LEU A 67 -14.46 -11.47 28.36
N CYS A 68 -13.65 -12.22 27.60
CA CYS A 68 -13.44 -13.64 27.83
C CYS A 68 -12.72 -13.92 29.16
N GLU A 69 -11.74 -13.09 29.51
CA GLU A 69 -11.02 -13.20 30.78
C GLU A 69 -11.87 -12.78 31.99
N ASN A 70 -12.64 -11.71 31.85
CA ASN A 70 -13.45 -11.15 32.94
C ASN A 70 -14.83 -10.68 32.39
N PRO A 71 -15.88 -11.53 32.44
CA PRO A 71 -17.19 -11.25 31.83
C PRO A 71 -18.07 -10.32 32.67
N THR A 72 -17.63 -9.08 32.86
CA THR A 72 -18.39 -8.05 33.55
C THR A 72 -19.38 -7.33 32.60
N PRO A 73 -20.46 -6.71 33.13
CA PRO A 73 -21.35 -5.87 32.33
C PRO A 73 -20.63 -4.73 31.61
N GLU A 74 -19.61 -4.13 32.25
CA GLU A 74 -18.80 -3.05 31.70
C GLU A 74 -17.96 -3.53 30.51
N ASN A 75 -17.27 -4.67 30.64
CA ASN A 75 -16.49 -5.25 29.55
C ASN A 75 -17.39 -5.63 28.35
N ARG A 76 -18.61 -6.13 28.63
CA ARG A 76 -19.60 -6.44 27.60
C ARG A 76 -20.06 -5.17 26.87
N ALA A 77 -20.36 -4.10 27.58
CA ALA A 77 -20.76 -2.82 26.99
C ALA A 77 -19.63 -2.23 26.13
N THR A 78 -18.41 -2.26 26.64
CA THR A 78 -17.22 -1.76 25.92
C THR A 78 -16.96 -2.56 24.63
N TYR A 79 -17.03 -3.90 24.67
CA TYR A 79 -16.94 -4.74 23.48
C TYR A 79 -18.02 -4.43 22.47
N SER A 80 -19.31 -4.34 22.89
CA SER A 80 -20.41 -3.98 22.00
C SER A 80 -20.16 -2.65 21.29
N MET A 81 -19.70 -1.64 22.02
CA MET A 81 -19.40 -0.33 21.45
C MET A 81 -18.32 -0.42 20.35
N PHE A 82 -17.19 -1.07 20.61
CA PHE A 82 -16.13 -1.19 19.60
C PHE A 82 -16.52 -2.07 18.43
N LYS A 83 -17.34 -3.09 18.66
CA LYS A 83 -17.92 -3.90 17.60
C LYS A 83 -18.83 -3.06 16.68
N GLU A 84 -19.72 -2.26 17.24
CA GLU A 84 -20.57 -1.35 16.46
C GLU A 84 -19.72 -0.36 15.66
N MET A 85 -18.68 0.24 16.26
CA MET A 85 -17.77 1.16 15.56
C MET A 85 -17.02 0.45 14.41
N SER A 86 -16.64 -0.81 14.58
CA SER A 86 -16.03 -1.62 13.52
C SER A 86 -17.02 -1.88 12.38
N ASP A 87 -18.24 -2.30 12.68
CA ASP A 87 -19.29 -2.58 11.71
C ASP A 87 -19.67 -1.31 10.92
N GLU A 88 -19.75 -0.15 11.60
CA GLU A 88 -19.96 1.16 10.95
C GLU A 88 -18.78 1.54 10.02
N ALA A 89 -17.55 1.33 10.47
CA ALA A 89 -16.37 1.65 9.67
C ALA A 89 -16.33 0.78 8.40
N ILE A 90 -16.61 -0.52 8.51
CA ILE A 90 -16.74 -1.45 7.38
C ILE A 90 -17.85 -0.99 6.43
N THR A 91 -19.00 -0.59 6.96
CA THR A 91 -20.12 -0.11 6.14
C THR A 91 -19.76 1.16 5.38
N LYS A 92 -19.08 2.12 6.03
CA LYS A 92 -18.60 3.36 5.39
C LYS A 92 -17.61 3.07 4.28
N TYR A 93 -16.65 2.15 4.52
CA TYR A 93 -15.68 1.72 3.51
C TYR A 93 -16.38 1.06 2.31
N ASN A 94 -17.27 0.09 2.54
CA ASN A 94 -17.98 -0.60 1.47
C ASN A 94 -18.86 0.35 0.64
N ASN A 95 -19.55 1.29 1.29
CA ASN A 95 -20.34 2.31 0.60
C ASN A 95 -19.44 3.23 -0.24
N PHE A 96 -18.28 3.63 0.29
CA PHE A 96 -17.33 4.45 -0.46
C PHE A 96 -16.80 3.70 -1.69
N VAL A 97 -16.39 2.44 -1.53
CA VAL A 97 -15.89 1.61 -2.65
C VAL A 97 -16.96 1.38 -3.71
N SER A 98 -18.21 1.10 -3.28
CA SER A 98 -19.31 0.82 -4.22
C SER A 98 -19.76 2.06 -5.03
N THR A 99 -19.56 3.27 -4.48
CA THR A 99 -19.96 4.52 -5.13
C THR A 99 -18.84 5.19 -5.92
N ASN A 100 -17.58 4.80 -5.68
CA ASN A 100 -16.40 5.42 -6.31
C ASN A 100 -15.66 4.45 -7.23
N ASN A 101 -15.96 4.50 -8.52
CA ASN A 101 -15.19 3.80 -9.56
C ASN A 101 -13.71 4.25 -9.62
N THR A 102 -13.39 5.42 -9.06
CA THR A 102 -12.04 6.01 -9.00
C THR A 102 -11.05 5.18 -8.20
N LEU A 103 -11.50 4.40 -7.21
CA LEU A 103 -10.61 3.45 -6.50
C LEU A 103 -10.11 2.35 -7.43
N GLN A 104 -10.98 1.79 -8.26
CA GLN A 104 -10.58 0.80 -9.27
C GLN A 104 -9.60 1.42 -10.28
N THR A 105 -9.83 2.66 -10.68
CA THR A 105 -8.95 3.42 -11.59
C THR A 105 -7.59 3.66 -10.95
N ALA A 106 -7.52 4.10 -9.69
CA ALA A 106 -6.27 4.33 -8.98
C ALA A 106 -5.49 3.03 -8.73
N THR A 107 -6.17 1.96 -8.37
CA THR A 107 -5.56 0.64 -8.19
C THR A 107 -5.02 0.12 -9.53
N LYS A 108 -5.82 0.17 -10.59
CA LYS A 108 -5.39 -0.21 -11.94
C LYS A 108 -4.19 0.60 -12.41
N HIS A 109 -4.21 1.91 -12.21
CA HIS A 109 -3.10 2.79 -12.54
C HIS A 109 -1.80 2.39 -11.80
N SER A 110 -1.90 2.09 -10.50
CA SER A 110 -0.76 1.63 -9.72
C SER A 110 -0.22 0.29 -10.22
N ILE A 111 -1.11 -0.65 -10.55
CA ILE A 111 -0.74 -1.94 -11.15
C ILE A 111 -0.04 -1.74 -12.50
N ASP A 112 -0.61 -0.92 -13.39
CA ASP A 112 -0.03 -0.63 -14.73
C ASP A 112 1.40 -0.04 -14.63
N ILE A 113 1.66 0.81 -13.62
CA ILE A 113 3.01 1.33 -13.36
C ILE A 113 3.93 0.24 -12.83
N LEU A 114 3.48 -0.57 -11.89
CA LEU A 114 4.28 -1.64 -11.29
C LEU A 114 4.62 -2.74 -12.31
N GLU A 115 3.71 -3.07 -13.22
CA GLU A 115 4.00 -3.98 -14.34
C GLU A 115 5.10 -3.43 -15.25
N LYS A 116 5.03 -2.14 -15.62
CA LYS A 116 6.09 -1.50 -16.40
C LYS A 116 7.43 -1.55 -15.67
N VAL A 117 7.43 -1.32 -14.36
CA VAL A 117 8.64 -1.41 -13.53
C VAL A 117 9.17 -2.85 -13.49
N ALA A 118 8.31 -3.86 -13.38
CA ALA A 118 8.71 -5.27 -13.44
C ALA A 118 9.39 -5.62 -14.78
N ILE A 119 8.80 -5.19 -15.89
CA ILE A 119 9.38 -5.38 -17.24
C ILE A 119 10.73 -4.68 -17.35
N LEU A 120 10.85 -3.44 -16.86
CA LEU A 120 12.11 -2.69 -16.88
C LEU A 120 13.19 -3.35 -16.00
N ALA A 121 12.80 -3.88 -14.84
CA ALA A 121 13.71 -4.63 -13.98
C ALA A 121 14.23 -5.92 -14.67
N LEU A 122 13.34 -6.68 -15.33
CA LEU A 122 13.72 -7.83 -16.15
C LEU A 122 14.67 -7.42 -17.28
N GLN A 123 14.36 -6.35 -17.99
CA GLN A 123 15.19 -5.83 -19.07
C GLN A 123 16.61 -5.52 -18.61
N GLU A 124 16.75 -4.79 -17.49
CA GLU A 124 18.04 -4.39 -16.94
C GLU A 124 18.82 -5.59 -16.37
N GLN A 125 18.14 -6.43 -15.58
CA GLN A 125 18.82 -7.39 -14.72
C GLN A 125 19.01 -8.77 -15.35
N HIS A 126 18.18 -9.13 -16.34
CA HIS A 126 18.18 -10.48 -16.91
C HIS A 126 18.35 -10.53 -18.43
N PHE A 127 17.98 -9.46 -19.15
CA PHE A 127 17.93 -9.49 -20.61
C PHE A 127 18.85 -8.48 -21.31
N ASN A 128 19.86 -7.94 -20.62
CA ASN A 128 20.86 -7.03 -21.19
C ASN A 128 20.27 -5.89 -22.03
N GLY A 129 19.20 -5.29 -21.57
CA GLY A 129 18.51 -4.18 -22.24
C GLY A 129 17.46 -4.60 -23.29
N ASN A 130 17.22 -5.89 -23.51
CA ASN A 130 16.22 -6.36 -24.47
C ASN A 130 14.79 -6.27 -23.88
N TYR A 131 14.13 -5.15 -24.16
CA TYR A 131 12.75 -4.90 -23.70
C TYR A 131 11.72 -5.89 -24.25
N ALA A 132 11.84 -6.29 -25.51
CA ALA A 132 10.87 -7.19 -26.13
C ALA A 132 10.87 -8.56 -25.43
N LEU A 133 12.05 -9.09 -25.12
CA LEU A 133 12.20 -10.35 -24.42
C LEU A 133 11.74 -10.24 -22.95
N ALA A 134 12.07 -9.15 -22.28
CA ALA A 134 11.61 -8.89 -20.92
C ALA A 134 10.07 -8.83 -20.84
N LYS A 135 9.44 -8.11 -21.77
CA LYS A 135 7.98 -8.01 -21.86
C LYS A 135 7.33 -9.37 -22.12
N GLN A 136 7.85 -10.12 -23.08
CA GLN A 136 7.34 -11.46 -23.39
C GLN A 136 7.46 -12.40 -22.18
N THR A 137 8.58 -12.35 -21.45
CA THR A 137 8.79 -13.18 -20.25
C THR A 137 7.80 -12.81 -19.15
N TRP A 138 7.53 -11.51 -18.97
CA TRP A 138 6.52 -11.02 -18.01
C TRP A 138 5.10 -11.48 -18.39
N GLU A 139 4.70 -11.31 -19.66
CA GLU A 139 3.41 -11.75 -20.16
C GLU A 139 3.21 -13.26 -19.96
N MET A 140 4.22 -14.08 -20.27
CA MET A 140 4.16 -15.52 -20.03
C MET A 140 4.02 -15.86 -18.54
N HIS A 141 4.68 -15.13 -17.64
CA HIS A 141 4.51 -15.32 -16.20
C HIS A 141 3.08 -14.99 -15.75
N VAL A 142 2.52 -13.87 -16.21
CA VAL A 142 1.14 -13.46 -15.89
C VAL A 142 0.14 -14.50 -16.41
N ASP A 143 0.32 -15.00 -17.64
CA ASP A 143 -0.53 -16.04 -18.23
C ASP A 143 -0.43 -17.38 -17.46
N GLU A 144 0.76 -17.74 -16.95
CA GLU A 144 0.95 -18.97 -16.17
C GLU A 144 0.28 -18.88 -14.78
N VAL A 145 0.28 -17.69 -14.16
CA VAL A 145 -0.37 -17.48 -12.86
C VAL A 145 -1.90 -17.57 -12.99
N ASP A 146 -2.49 -17.15 -14.12
CA ASP A 146 -3.93 -17.17 -14.44
C ASP A 146 -4.85 -16.68 -13.31
N ASP A 147 -4.34 -15.73 -12.49
CA ASP A 147 -5.02 -15.17 -11.33
C ASP A 147 -4.55 -13.72 -11.13
N ASN A 148 -5.36 -12.78 -11.58
CA ASN A 148 -5.04 -11.35 -11.50
C ASN A 148 -4.80 -10.84 -10.07
N ASP A 149 -5.48 -11.41 -9.08
CA ASP A 149 -5.31 -11.01 -7.68
C ASP A 149 -3.92 -11.42 -7.17
N LYS A 150 -3.45 -12.61 -7.53
CA LYS A 150 -2.10 -13.07 -7.18
C LYS A 150 -1.01 -12.25 -7.88
N VAL A 151 -1.23 -11.87 -9.15
CA VAL A 151 -0.32 -10.96 -9.86
C VAL A 151 -0.26 -9.60 -9.16
N ALA A 152 -1.41 -9.05 -8.75
CA ALA A 152 -1.48 -7.79 -8.03
C ALA A 152 -0.79 -7.88 -6.66
N GLU A 153 -1.01 -8.95 -5.89
CA GLU A 153 -0.34 -9.20 -4.61
C GLU A 153 1.19 -9.31 -4.79
N TRP A 154 1.64 -10.01 -5.83
CA TRP A 154 3.05 -10.13 -6.15
C TRP A 154 3.68 -8.77 -6.51
N LEU A 155 3.00 -7.96 -7.36
CA LEU A 155 3.44 -6.61 -7.72
C LEU A 155 3.52 -5.69 -6.50
N GLN A 156 2.57 -5.79 -5.59
CA GLN A 156 2.59 -5.03 -4.34
C GLN A 156 3.77 -5.46 -3.45
N ALA A 157 4.00 -6.76 -3.27
CA ALA A 157 5.13 -7.27 -2.51
C ALA A 157 6.47 -6.84 -3.15
N MET A 158 6.57 -6.84 -4.49
CA MET A 158 7.70 -6.30 -5.21
C MET A 158 7.91 -4.82 -4.92
N ALA A 159 6.84 -4.01 -4.96
CA ALA A 159 6.91 -2.59 -4.68
C ALA A 159 7.38 -2.30 -3.25
N GLU A 160 6.88 -3.04 -2.26
CA GLU A 160 7.32 -2.94 -0.86
C GLU A 160 8.81 -3.28 -0.70
N CYS A 161 9.29 -4.32 -1.39
CA CYS A 161 10.70 -4.70 -1.37
C CYS A 161 11.61 -3.68 -2.07
N LEU A 162 11.19 -3.17 -3.23
CA LEU A 162 12.01 -2.28 -4.04
C LEU A 162 11.94 -0.83 -3.55
N PHE A 163 10.80 -0.37 -3.07
CA PHE A 163 10.52 1.04 -2.76
C PHE A 163 10.11 1.29 -1.32
N GLY A 164 9.83 0.23 -0.54
CA GLY A 164 9.51 0.33 0.87
C GLY A 164 10.64 0.99 1.67
N GLU A 165 10.28 1.69 2.74
CA GLU A 165 11.21 2.48 3.56
C GLU A 165 12.35 1.61 4.10
N ASP A 166 13.60 2.04 3.87
CA ASP A 166 14.71 1.68 4.73
C ASP A 166 14.65 2.64 5.93
N ASP A 167 14.70 2.09 7.15
CA ASP A 167 14.71 2.87 8.40
C ASP A 167 15.90 3.88 8.49
N ASN A 168 16.76 3.94 7.46
CA ASN A 168 17.99 4.74 7.42
C ASN A 168 18.21 5.60 6.17
N GLU A 169 17.28 5.66 5.19
CA GLU A 169 17.42 6.59 4.05
C GLU A 169 16.28 7.62 4.06
N GLU A 170 16.68 8.89 3.88
CA GLU A 170 15.81 10.08 3.86
C GLU A 170 14.53 9.82 3.05
N ASP A 171 13.46 9.87 3.79
CA ASP A 171 12.08 9.70 3.42
C ASP A 171 11.65 10.68 2.30
N THR A 172 11.67 10.25 1.04
CA THR A 172 11.34 11.08 -0.14
C THR A 172 10.03 10.70 -0.84
N GLY A 173 9.18 9.88 -0.21
CA GLY A 173 7.89 9.44 -0.77
C GLY A 173 6.68 10.28 -0.28
N PHE A 174 5.53 10.08 -0.90
CA PHE A 174 4.26 10.75 -0.54
C PHE A 174 3.87 10.53 0.94
N LEU A 175 4.10 9.33 1.49
CA LEU A 175 3.89 9.02 2.91
C LEU A 175 4.85 9.80 3.82
N ALA A 176 6.05 10.08 3.34
CA ALA A 176 7.05 10.88 4.01
C ALA A 176 6.69 12.35 4.07
N GLN A 177 6.20 12.91 2.98
CA GLN A 177 5.67 14.28 2.99
C GLN A 177 4.49 14.40 3.94
N LYS A 178 3.62 13.36 4.01
CA LYS A 178 2.49 13.32 4.95
C LYS A 178 2.97 13.24 6.40
N ARG A 179 3.92 12.35 6.73
CA ARG A 179 4.53 12.26 8.09
C ARG A 179 5.22 13.56 8.49
N LYS A 180 5.93 14.23 7.57
CA LYS A 180 6.58 15.50 7.80
C LYS A 180 5.55 16.60 8.08
N ALA A 181 4.48 16.67 7.30
CA ALA A 181 3.38 17.62 7.50
C ALA A 181 2.63 17.35 8.82
N ASP A 182 2.42 16.11 9.20
CA ASP A 182 1.76 15.74 10.45
C ASP A 182 2.64 16.03 11.67
N MET A 183 3.96 15.79 11.60
CA MET A 183 4.90 16.19 12.63
C MET A 183 5.03 17.71 12.79
N GLU A 184 5.02 18.48 11.69
CA GLU A 184 4.98 19.94 11.74
C GLU A 184 3.70 20.47 12.38
N ARG A 185 2.55 19.87 12.06
CA ARG A 185 1.27 20.22 12.70
C ARG A 185 1.28 19.93 14.19
N GLU A 186 1.83 18.79 14.60
CA GLU A 186 1.93 18.41 16.02
C GLU A 186 2.91 19.31 16.78
N ASN A 187 4.05 19.66 16.19
CA ASN A 187 5.01 20.62 16.78
C ASN A 187 4.42 22.04 16.90
N ASN A 188 3.68 22.49 15.89
CA ASN A 188 2.99 23.77 15.93
C ASN A 188 1.90 23.79 17.01
N ARG A 189 1.17 22.69 17.21
CA ARG A 189 0.20 22.52 18.33
C ARG A 189 0.89 22.56 19.69
N LYS A 190 2.00 21.85 19.86
CA LYS A 190 2.78 21.86 21.12
C LYS A 190 3.36 23.26 21.43
N ASN A 191 3.85 23.98 20.41
CA ASN A 191 4.37 25.33 20.56
C ASN A 191 3.27 26.36 20.86
N ALA A 192 2.07 26.22 20.29
CA ALA A 192 0.93 27.06 20.59
C ALA A 192 0.42 26.86 22.04
N LEU A 193 0.48 25.64 22.55
CA LEU A 193 0.15 25.34 23.95
C LEU A 193 1.19 25.87 24.94
N ARG A 194 2.49 25.91 24.58
CA ARG A 194 3.57 26.48 25.41
C ARG A 194 3.50 28.01 25.49
N LYS A 195 2.98 28.70 24.49
CA LYS A 195 2.81 30.17 24.50
C LYS A 195 1.59 30.65 25.29
N LYS A 196 0.72 29.76 25.72
CA LYS A 196 -0.49 30.08 26.52
C LYS A 196 -0.33 29.80 28.03
N ARG A 197 0.85 29.38 28.43
CA ARG A 197 1.29 29.29 29.84
C ARG A 197 2.30 30.40 30.15
#